data_cb4ff20f04025e5525422073d237094e
#
_entry.id   cb4ff20f04025e5525422073d237094e
#
_cell.length_a   1.000
_cell.length_b   1.000
_cell.length_c   1.000
_cell.angle_alpha   90.00
_cell.angle_beta   90.00
_cell.angle_gamma   90.00
#
_symmetry.space_group_name_H-M   'P 1'
#
loop_
_entity.id
_entity.type
_entity.pdbx_description
1 polymer ?
#
loop_
_entity_poly.entity_id
_entity_poly.type
_entity_poly.pdbx_seq_one_letter_code
_entity_poly.pdbx_strand_id
1 'polypeptide(L)'
;MPDQDKKAGKEANMGITAEICCGGYEDARTAAAYGAQRVELNSGLYLGGLTPGIGTLKLTKETTDLNVVSMVRPRGGGFCYSEEEFCAMLRDAEELLQAGTDGIAFGFLNNDRTINLARTREMTSLIHAYGKTAVFHRAFDCTGANDESIEELIGLCVDRVLTSGGRKTAMDGRLQLRHLVATYGKNIEILAGSGINDLNVRGLIQETGVLQVHSSCHGWRMDQTAQGSDVSYGYADGRYSRMFEVVSSEKLKRFLSAVRDAEMVNDDA
;
A
#
# COMPACT_ATOMS: atom_id res chain seq x y z
N MET A 1 47.45 -0.59 -2.31
CA MET A 1 46.48 -1.63 -1.97
C MET A 1 45.42 -1.02 -1.07
N PRO A 2 44.23 -0.68 -1.53
CA PRO A 2 43.12 -0.29 -0.66
C PRO A 2 42.26 -1.49 -0.34
N ASP A 3 41.86 -1.50 0.88
CA ASP A 3 41.09 -2.40 1.72
C ASP A 3 39.79 -2.93 1.07
N GLN A 4 39.75 -4.23 0.77
CA GLN A 4 38.58 -4.94 0.25
C GLN A 4 37.92 -5.76 1.37
N ASP A 5 37.59 -5.16 2.49
CA ASP A 5 36.85 -5.87 3.54
C ASP A 5 35.91 -4.93 4.28
N LYS A 6 34.71 -4.72 3.72
CA LYS A 6 33.50 -4.32 4.47
C LYS A 6 32.23 -4.43 3.61
N LYS A 7 31.95 -5.64 3.11
CA LYS A 7 30.58 -6.06 2.75
C LYS A 7 30.28 -7.39 3.46
N ALA A 8 30.35 -7.40 4.77
CA ALA A 8 29.70 -8.43 5.56
C ALA A 8 28.22 -8.06 5.61
N GLY A 9 27.41 -8.82 4.87
CA GLY A 9 25.96 -8.65 4.81
C GLY A 9 25.37 -8.77 6.20
N LYS A 10 24.55 -7.78 6.57
CA LYS A 10 23.44 -8.04 7.47
C LYS A 10 22.51 -9.02 6.73
N GLU A 11 22.55 -10.28 7.08
CA GLU A 11 21.38 -11.14 6.99
C GLU A 11 20.34 -10.48 7.91
N ALA A 12 19.53 -9.60 7.36
CA ALA A 12 18.37 -9.05 8.04
C ALA A 12 17.46 -10.27 8.27
N ASN A 13 17.18 -10.55 9.52
CA ASN A 13 16.05 -11.39 9.92
C ASN A 13 14.84 -10.86 9.15
N MET A 14 14.41 -11.57 8.09
CA MET A 14 13.37 -11.09 7.17
C MET A 14 12.00 -11.38 7.79
N GLY A 15 11.69 -10.66 8.87
CA GLY A 15 10.37 -10.66 9.47
C GLY A 15 9.29 -10.24 8.48
N ILE A 16 8.04 -10.62 8.74
CA ILE A 16 6.91 -10.27 7.88
C ILE A 16 6.51 -8.81 8.13
N THR A 17 6.57 -7.99 7.12
CA THR A 17 6.16 -6.58 7.21
C THR A 17 4.64 -6.43 7.07
N ALA A 18 4.01 -5.86 8.10
CA ALA A 18 2.61 -5.44 8.04
C ALA A 18 2.51 -3.96 7.67
N GLU A 19 1.83 -3.65 6.57
CA GLU A 19 1.50 -2.30 6.15
C GLU A 19 0.03 -2.00 6.40
N ILE A 20 -0.26 -0.86 7.04
CA ILE A 20 -1.63 -0.47 7.38
C ILE A 20 -2.10 0.66 6.46
N CYS A 21 -3.23 0.43 5.78
CA CYS A 21 -3.88 1.44 4.95
C CYS A 21 -4.61 2.45 5.83
N CYS A 22 -4.16 3.70 5.80
CA CYS A 22 -4.65 4.79 6.64
C CYS A 22 -5.33 5.87 5.80
N GLY A 23 -6.51 6.33 6.21
CA GLY A 23 -7.26 7.39 5.54
C GLY A 23 -6.92 8.81 6.03
N GLY A 24 -6.03 8.93 7.02
CA GLY A 24 -5.63 10.21 7.57
C GLY A 24 -4.67 10.09 8.75
N TYR A 25 -4.34 11.22 9.36
CA TYR A 25 -3.40 11.30 10.48
C TYR A 25 -3.83 10.48 11.70
N GLU A 26 -5.09 10.52 12.06
CA GLU A 26 -5.60 9.78 13.23
C GLU A 26 -5.41 8.27 13.07
N ASP A 27 -5.63 7.75 11.87
CA ASP A 27 -5.40 6.34 11.54
C ASP A 27 -3.91 5.99 11.65
N ALA A 28 -3.02 6.83 11.08
CA ALA A 28 -1.57 6.63 11.16
C ALA A 28 -1.08 6.66 12.61
N ARG A 29 -1.56 7.60 13.42
CA ARG A 29 -1.26 7.65 14.85
C ARG A 29 -1.76 6.41 15.59
N THR A 30 -2.95 5.93 15.26
CA THR A 30 -3.47 4.67 15.80
C THR A 30 -2.58 3.50 15.39
N ALA A 31 -2.17 3.42 14.12
CA ALA A 31 -1.28 2.38 13.65
C ALA A 31 0.06 2.37 14.42
N ALA A 32 0.68 3.54 14.61
CA ALA A 32 1.91 3.70 15.40
C ALA A 32 1.73 3.26 16.85
N ALA A 33 0.65 3.69 17.51
CA ALA A 33 0.38 3.38 18.91
C ALA A 33 0.24 1.88 19.19
N TYR A 34 -0.16 1.08 18.19
CA TYR A 34 -0.28 -0.37 18.30
C TYR A 34 0.93 -1.14 17.68
N GLY A 35 2.00 -0.43 17.31
CA GLY A 35 3.26 -1.04 16.90
C GLY A 35 3.36 -1.40 15.42
N ALA A 36 2.51 -0.82 14.55
CA ALA A 36 2.76 -0.86 13.12
C ALA A 36 4.05 -0.10 12.81
N GLN A 37 4.82 -0.61 11.85
CA GLN A 37 6.07 0.02 11.40
C GLN A 37 5.91 0.77 10.09
N ARG A 38 4.94 0.38 9.26
CA ARG A 38 4.69 0.97 7.94
C ARG A 38 3.20 1.22 7.72
N VAL A 39 2.92 2.35 7.08
CA VAL A 39 1.57 2.70 6.64
C VAL A 39 1.58 3.14 5.18
N GLU A 40 0.48 2.87 4.48
CA GLU A 40 0.13 3.58 3.27
C GLU A 40 -0.83 4.71 3.65
N LEU A 41 -0.40 5.95 3.43
CA LEU A 41 -1.16 7.15 3.78
C LEU A 41 -1.99 7.62 2.59
N ASN A 42 -3.28 7.71 2.80
CA ASN A 42 -4.28 8.08 1.83
C ASN A 42 -5.19 9.22 2.34
N SER A 43 -6.06 9.68 1.47
CA SER A 43 -7.34 10.31 1.77
C SER A 43 -8.44 9.57 1.01
N GLY A 44 -9.72 9.80 1.32
CA GLY A 44 -10.84 9.29 0.55
C GLY A 44 -10.83 7.77 0.32
N LEU A 45 -10.66 6.95 1.37
CA LEU A 45 -10.55 5.49 1.27
C LEU A 45 -11.76 4.86 0.55
N TYR A 46 -12.96 5.41 0.71
CA TYR A 46 -14.17 4.94 0.02
C TYR A 46 -14.11 5.08 -1.51
N LEU A 47 -13.21 5.94 -2.03
CA LEU A 47 -12.87 6.06 -3.45
C LEU A 47 -11.71 5.14 -3.87
N GLY A 48 -11.22 4.32 -2.95
CA GLY A 48 -10.08 3.41 -3.15
C GLY A 48 -8.72 4.01 -2.79
N GLY A 49 -8.69 5.09 -2.01
CA GLY A 49 -7.48 5.83 -1.64
C GLY A 49 -7.10 6.89 -2.67
N LEU A 50 -6.90 8.11 -2.21
CA LEU A 50 -6.48 9.27 -3.00
C LEU A 50 -5.23 9.90 -2.36
N THR A 51 -4.60 10.84 -3.05
CA THR A 51 -3.46 11.62 -2.56
C THR A 51 -3.77 12.25 -1.21
N PRO A 52 -2.95 12.04 -0.15
CA PRO A 52 -3.16 12.65 1.15
C PRO A 52 -2.77 14.14 1.14
N GLY A 53 -3.35 14.91 2.04
CA GLY A 53 -2.90 16.29 2.25
C GLY A 53 -1.47 16.35 2.79
N ILE A 54 -0.66 17.31 2.31
CA ILE A 54 0.72 17.54 2.76
C ILE A 54 0.80 17.75 4.28
N GLY A 55 -0.15 18.48 4.87
CA GLY A 55 -0.23 18.68 6.32
C GLY A 55 -0.42 17.37 7.09
N THR A 56 -1.21 16.44 6.54
CA THR A 56 -1.41 15.10 7.11
C THR A 56 -0.10 14.31 7.14
N LEU A 57 0.64 14.32 6.03
CA LEU A 57 1.95 13.66 5.94
C LEU A 57 2.95 14.26 6.94
N LYS A 58 3.12 15.59 6.93
CA LYS A 58 4.05 16.29 7.82
C LYS A 58 3.77 15.97 9.28
N LEU A 59 2.50 16.09 9.69
CA LEU A 59 2.10 15.79 11.07
C LEU A 59 2.36 14.32 11.45
N THR A 60 2.14 13.39 10.52
CA THR A 60 2.45 11.97 10.72
C THR A 60 3.96 11.77 10.94
N LYS A 61 4.80 12.34 10.09
CA LYS A 61 6.27 12.22 10.18
C LYS A 61 6.84 12.92 11.41
N GLU A 62 6.25 14.02 11.85
CA GLU A 62 6.69 14.77 13.05
C GLU A 62 6.36 14.05 14.36
N THR A 63 5.29 13.23 14.38
CA THR A 63 4.75 12.68 15.64
C THR A 63 4.84 11.16 15.74
N THR A 64 5.36 10.49 14.71
CA THR A 64 5.52 9.03 14.67
C THR A 64 6.82 8.64 13.98
N ASP A 65 7.34 7.44 14.30
CA ASP A 65 8.50 6.84 13.63
C ASP A 65 8.09 5.93 12.45
N LEU A 66 6.89 6.11 11.91
CA LEU A 66 6.37 5.27 10.84
C LEU A 66 7.17 5.45 9.55
N ASN A 67 7.41 4.34 8.85
CA ASN A 67 7.69 4.36 7.43
C ASN A 67 6.39 4.67 6.67
N VAL A 68 6.33 5.79 5.97
CA VAL A 68 5.12 6.28 5.32
C VAL A 68 5.24 6.17 3.81
N VAL A 69 4.40 5.35 3.19
CA VAL A 69 4.18 5.32 1.75
C VAL A 69 2.97 6.18 1.44
N SER A 70 3.13 7.27 0.71
CA SER A 70 2.02 8.17 0.36
C SER A 70 1.39 7.77 -0.97
N MET A 71 0.07 7.74 -1.04
CA MET A 71 -0.67 7.54 -2.28
C MET A 71 -0.53 8.76 -3.20
N VAL A 72 -0.31 8.53 -4.49
CA VAL A 72 -0.46 9.54 -5.53
C VAL A 72 -1.52 9.08 -6.51
N ARG A 73 -2.75 9.56 -6.29
CA ARG A 73 -3.93 9.23 -7.07
C ARG A 73 -4.94 10.39 -7.00
N PRO A 74 -5.21 11.10 -8.11
CA PRO A 74 -5.96 12.35 -8.08
C PRO A 74 -7.47 12.15 -7.91
N ARG A 75 -8.01 10.99 -8.26
CA ARG A 75 -9.45 10.70 -8.26
C ARG A 75 -9.76 9.21 -8.12
N GLY A 76 -10.99 8.89 -7.80
CA GLY A 76 -11.56 7.55 -7.93
C GLY A 76 -11.64 7.08 -9.39
N GLY A 77 -12.11 5.85 -9.61
CA GLY A 77 -12.21 5.22 -10.92
C GLY A 77 -10.91 4.54 -11.35
N GLY A 78 -10.71 4.42 -12.67
CA GLY A 78 -9.57 3.71 -13.26
C GLY A 78 -8.25 4.47 -13.21
N PHE A 79 -7.23 3.93 -13.88
CA PHE A 79 -5.83 4.36 -13.77
C PHE A 79 -5.26 4.87 -15.10
N CYS A 80 -6.14 5.11 -16.09
CA CYS A 80 -5.80 5.83 -17.31
C CYS A 80 -6.12 7.31 -17.11
N TYR A 81 -5.10 8.15 -17.04
CA TYR A 81 -5.21 9.57 -16.68
C TYR A 81 -4.98 10.46 -17.89
N SER A 82 -5.55 11.69 -17.88
CA SER A 82 -5.22 12.74 -18.84
C SER A 82 -3.79 13.25 -18.64
N GLU A 83 -3.32 14.12 -19.53
CA GLU A 83 -2.02 14.76 -19.37
C GLU A 83 -2.03 15.74 -18.19
N GLU A 84 -3.13 16.47 -18.01
CA GLU A 84 -3.31 17.40 -16.89
C GLU A 84 -3.32 16.67 -15.54
N GLU A 85 -3.99 15.51 -15.46
CA GLU A 85 -3.98 14.66 -14.28
C GLU A 85 -2.56 14.13 -13.98
N PHE A 86 -1.84 13.70 -15.01
CA PHE A 86 -0.47 13.20 -14.85
C PHE A 86 0.48 14.31 -14.38
N CYS A 87 0.40 15.51 -14.96
CA CYS A 87 1.17 16.68 -14.49
C CYS A 87 0.88 17.00 -13.01
N ALA A 88 -0.39 16.95 -12.60
CA ALA A 88 -0.76 17.14 -11.19
C ALA A 88 -0.19 16.04 -10.30
N MET A 89 -0.24 14.78 -10.73
CA MET A 89 0.32 13.65 -9.98
C MET A 89 1.84 13.76 -9.79
N LEU A 90 2.59 14.21 -10.81
CA LEU A 90 4.02 14.46 -10.66
C LEU A 90 4.32 15.57 -9.64
N ARG A 91 3.53 16.65 -9.65
CA ARG A 91 3.66 17.72 -8.68
C ARG A 91 3.32 17.25 -7.26
N ASP A 92 2.23 16.52 -7.08
CA ASP A 92 1.86 15.93 -5.79
C ASP A 92 2.96 14.99 -5.26
N ALA A 93 3.53 14.15 -6.14
CA ALA A 93 4.64 13.27 -5.76
C ALA A 93 5.86 14.06 -5.28
N GLU A 94 6.27 15.10 -6.02
CA GLU A 94 7.40 15.96 -5.66
C GLU A 94 7.19 16.63 -4.29
N GLU A 95 6.02 17.21 -4.05
CA GLU A 95 5.68 17.85 -2.78
C GLU A 95 5.67 16.85 -1.60
N LEU A 96 5.14 15.64 -1.81
CA LEU A 96 5.15 14.58 -0.80
C LEU A 96 6.58 14.09 -0.51
N LEU A 97 7.43 13.95 -1.54
CA LEU A 97 8.84 13.57 -1.40
C LEU A 97 9.62 14.64 -0.62
N GLN A 98 9.42 15.90 -0.93
CA GLN A 98 10.02 17.04 -0.18
C GLN A 98 9.50 17.11 1.26
N ALA A 99 8.25 16.74 1.50
CA ALA A 99 7.66 16.67 2.83
C ALA A 99 8.10 15.44 3.65
N GLY A 100 8.95 14.56 3.10
CA GLY A 100 9.61 13.49 3.84
C GLY A 100 8.89 12.14 3.84
N THR A 101 8.01 11.86 2.85
CA THR A 101 7.48 10.50 2.65
C THR A 101 8.62 9.51 2.39
N ASP A 102 8.44 8.23 2.76
CA ASP A 102 9.45 7.18 2.57
C ASP A 102 9.24 6.39 1.28
N GLY A 103 8.08 6.55 0.66
CA GLY A 103 7.74 5.96 -0.64
C GLY A 103 6.50 6.60 -1.23
N ILE A 104 6.26 6.31 -2.50
CA ILE A 104 5.06 6.73 -3.23
C ILE A 104 4.36 5.49 -3.81
N ALA A 105 3.06 5.36 -3.54
CA ALA A 105 2.18 4.39 -4.17
C ALA A 105 1.47 5.04 -5.37
N PHE A 106 1.62 4.49 -6.55
CA PHE A 106 1.08 5.02 -7.80
C PHE A 106 0.76 3.89 -8.79
N GLY A 107 0.15 4.22 -9.94
CA GLY A 107 -0.03 3.27 -11.04
C GLY A 107 -0.69 3.91 -12.23
N PHE A 108 -0.17 3.62 -13.42
CA PHE A 108 -0.60 4.18 -14.70
C PHE A 108 -0.92 3.06 -15.67
N LEU A 109 -2.12 3.06 -16.22
CA LEU A 109 -2.54 2.13 -17.26
C LEU A 109 -2.93 2.87 -18.53
N ASN A 110 -2.81 2.19 -19.65
CA ASN A 110 -3.41 2.56 -20.92
C ASN A 110 -4.89 2.12 -20.96
N ASN A 111 -5.65 2.58 -21.97
CA ASN A 111 -7.06 2.23 -22.13
C ASN A 111 -7.28 0.72 -22.35
N ASP A 112 -6.32 0.00 -22.88
CA ASP A 112 -6.32 -1.45 -23.05
C ASP A 112 -5.91 -2.23 -21.79
N ARG A 113 -5.68 -1.52 -20.69
CA ARG A 113 -5.23 -2.03 -19.38
C ARG A 113 -3.77 -2.52 -19.35
N THR A 114 -2.97 -2.27 -20.36
CA THR A 114 -1.52 -2.45 -20.27
C THR A 114 -0.89 -1.36 -19.39
N ILE A 115 0.31 -1.59 -18.84
CA ILE A 115 1.04 -0.59 -18.09
C ILE A 115 1.48 0.56 -19.00
N ASN A 116 1.25 1.80 -18.59
CA ASN A 116 1.82 2.95 -19.29
C ASN A 116 3.31 3.10 -18.92
N LEU A 117 4.16 2.49 -19.72
CA LEU A 117 5.61 2.38 -19.45
C LEU A 117 6.29 3.75 -19.33
N ALA A 118 5.89 4.72 -20.16
CA ALA A 118 6.51 6.05 -20.17
C ALA A 118 6.24 6.80 -18.84
N ARG A 119 4.99 6.88 -18.43
CA ARG A 119 4.58 7.56 -17.20
C ARG A 119 5.07 6.82 -15.94
N THR A 120 5.07 5.49 -15.97
CA THR A 120 5.62 4.67 -14.88
C THR A 120 7.11 4.93 -14.71
N ARG A 121 7.88 4.97 -15.81
CA ARG A 121 9.32 5.28 -15.76
C ARG A 121 9.58 6.68 -15.18
N GLU A 122 8.84 7.68 -15.63
CA GLU A 122 9.01 9.06 -15.18
C GLU A 122 8.74 9.19 -13.68
N MET A 123 7.63 8.64 -13.18
CA MET A 123 7.30 8.64 -11.76
C MET A 123 8.34 7.86 -10.94
N THR A 124 8.75 6.67 -11.37
CA THR A 124 9.77 5.87 -10.67
C THR A 124 11.10 6.63 -10.61
N SER A 125 11.52 7.27 -11.71
CA SER A 125 12.74 8.07 -11.76
C SER A 125 12.69 9.28 -10.81
N LEU A 126 11.55 9.95 -10.73
CA LEU A 126 11.33 11.05 -9.78
C LEU A 126 11.49 10.55 -8.32
N ILE A 127 10.83 9.44 -7.97
CA ILE A 127 10.88 8.87 -6.62
C ILE A 127 12.32 8.48 -6.25
N HIS A 128 13.02 7.81 -7.15
CA HIS A 128 14.42 7.38 -6.94
C HIS A 128 15.40 8.55 -6.87
N ALA A 129 15.14 9.68 -7.52
CA ALA A 129 15.95 10.89 -7.37
C ALA A 129 15.97 11.42 -5.92
N TYR A 130 14.95 11.11 -5.12
CA TYR A 130 14.88 11.40 -3.69
C TYR A 130 15.36 10.23 -2.81
N GLY A 131 15.81 9.11 -3.39
CA GLY A 131 16.22 7.90 -2.66
C GLY A 131 15.06 7.20 -1.94
N LYS A 132 13.84 7.27 -2.50
CA LYS A 132 12.62 6.75 -1.90
C LYS A 132 12.07 5.55 -2.67
N THR A 133 11.14 4.79 -2.04
CA THR A 133 10.59 3.54 -2.57
C THR A 133 9.45 3.81 -3.57
N ALA A 134 9.55 3.25 -4.77
CA ALA A 134 8.52 3.28 -5.79
C ALA A 134 7.61 2.06 -5.67
N VAL A 135 6.32 2.28 -5.37
CA VAL A 135 5.33 1.20 -5.17
C VAL A 135 4.26 1.28 -6.23
N PHE A 136 4.16 0.26 -7.09
CA PHE A 136 3.05 0.18 -8.04
C PHE A 136 1.85 -0.45 -7.33
N HIS A 137 0.79 0.33 -7.18
CA HIS A 137 -0.40 -0.08 -6.42
C HIS A 137 -1.29 -1.07 -7.20
N ARG A 138 -2.50 -1.32 -6.72
CA ARG A 138 -3.44 -2.29 -7.28
C ARG A 138 -3.94 -2.03 -8.70
N ALA A 139 -3.46 -0.99 -9.40
CA ALA A 139 -3.58 -0.92 -10.87
C ALA A 139 -3.04 -2.18 -11.54
N PHE A 140 -2.01 -2.81 -10.97
CA PHE A 140 -1.47 -4.08 -11.40
C PHE A 140 -2.53 -5.20 -11.48
N ASP A 141 -3.48 -5.24 -10.56
CA ASP A 141 -4.57 -6.23 -10.61
C ASP A 141 -5.47 -6.07 -11.84
N CYS A 142 -5.53 -4.86 -12.43
CA CYS A 142 -6.31 -4.58 -13.62
C CYS A 142 -5.63 -5.03 -14.91
N THR A 143 -4.32 -5.31 -14.90
CA THR A 143 -3.58 -5.89 -16.04
C THR A 143 -3.78 -7.40 -16.15
N GLY A 144 -4.46 -8.02 -15.17
CA GLY A 144 -4.57 -9.46 -15.02
C GLY A 144 -3.48 -10.05 -14.12
N ALA A 145 -2.58 -9.22 -13.57
CA ALA A 145 -1.46 -9.60 -12.69
C ALA A 145 -0.62 -10.73 -13.29
N ASN A 146 -0.34 -10.65 -14.59
CA ASN A 146 0.39 -11.66 -15.35
C ASN A 146 1.91 -11.41 -15.32
N ASP A 147 2.66 -12.37 -15.86
CA ASP A 147 4.12 -12.35 -15.88
C ASP A 147 4.68 -11.20 -16.73
N GLU A 148 4.06 -10.88 -17.87
CA GLU A 148 4.46 -9.75 -18.71
C GLU A 148 4.42 -8.44 -17.95
N SER A 149 3.31 -8.17 -17.23
CA SER A 149 3.15 -6.91 -16.48
C SER A 149 4.15 -6.79 -15.32
N ILE A 150 4.51 -7.87 -14.63
CA ILE A 150 5.49 -7.76 -13.55
C ILE A 150 6.92 -7.63 -14.08
N GLU A 151 7.24 -8.27 -15.21
CA GLU A 151 8.53 -8.10 -15.89
C GLU A 151 8.72 -6.66 -16.41
N GLU A 152 7.65 -6.03 -16.92
CA GLU A 152 7.65 -4.61 -17.26
C GLU A 152 7.98 -3.73 -16.04
N LEU A 153 7.34 -3.97 -14.89
CA LEU A 153 7.61 -3.21 -13.66
C LEU A 153 9.05 -3.40 -13.16
N ILE A 154 9.58 -4.61 -13.23
CA ILE A 154 10.98 -4.91 -12.90
C ILE A 154 11.91 -4.14 -13.85
N GLY A 155 11.64 -4.16 -15.15
CA GLY A 155 12.40 -3.41 -16.16
C GLY A 155 12.35 -1.89 -16.01
N LEU A 156 11.35 -1.38 -15.28
CA LEU A 156 11.19 0.02 -14.92
C LEU A 156 11.75 0.35 -13.52
N CYS A 157 12.41 -0.60 -12.87
CA CYS A 157 12.98 -0.47 -11.54
C CYS A 157 11.94 -0.11 -10.45
N VAL A 158 10.70 -0.56 -10.58
CA VAL A 158 9.72 -0.46 -9.50
C VAL A 158 10.16 -1.37 -8.35
N ASP A 159 10.17 -0.86 -7.13
CA ASP A 159 10.69 -1.59 -5.97
C ASP A 159 9.69 -2.59 -5.41
N ARG A 160 8.39 -2.24 -5.43
CA ARG A 160 7.32 -3.04 -4.82
C ARG A 160 6.05 -2.99 -5.65
N VAL A 161 5.32 -4.11 -5.68
CA VAL A 161 3.96 -4.18 -6.23
C VAL A 161 2.96 -4.58 -5.16
N LEU A 162 1.89 -3.79 -4.99
CA LEU A 162 0.73 -4.13 -4.16
C LEU A 162 -0.31 -4.83 -5.02
N THR A 163 -0.63 -6.06 -4.68
CA THR A 163 -1.52 -6.90 -5.51
C THR A 163 -2.37 -7.87 -4.69
N SER A 164 -3.51 -8.24 -5.23
CA SER A 164 -4.35 -9.36 -4.77
C SER A 164 -4.22 -10.59 -5.68
N GLY A 165 -3.19 -10.64 -6.55
CA GLY A 165 -3.05 -11.69 -7.56
C GLY A 165 -4.12 -11.60 -8.66
N GLY A 166 -4.54 -10.38 -9.04
CA GLY A 166 -5.54 -10.14 -10.08
C GLY A 166 -6.95 -10.61 -9.73
N ARG A 167 -7.26 -10.78 -8.43
CA ARG A 167 -8.57 -11.24 -7.94
C ARG A 167 -9.20 -10.22 -6.98
N LYS A 168 -10.45 -10.46 -6.61
CA LYS A 168 -11.18 -9.59 -5.69
C LYS A 168 -10.49 -9.48 -4.34
N THR A 169 -10.01 -10.59 -3.80
CA THR A 169 -9.26 -10.66 -2.54
C THR A 169 -7.93 -11.39 -2.71
N ALA A 170 -6.97 -11.14 -1.83
CA ALA A 170 -5.69 -11.83 -1.81
C ALA A 170 -5.86 -13.35 -1.61
N MET A 171 -6.84 -13.79 -0.81
CA MET A 171 -7.14 -15.21 -0.64
C MET A 171 -7.63 -15.87 -1.92
N ASP A 172 -8.47 -15.18 -2.71
CA ASP A 172 -8.90 -15.68 -4.01
C ASP A 172 -7.74 -15.76 -5.02
N GLY A 173 -6.79 -14.83 -4.91
CA GLY A 173 -5.61 -14.74 -5.77
C GLY A 173 -4.37 -15.47 -5.26
N ARG A 174 -4.47 -16.25 -4.17
CA ARG A 174 -3.31 -16.84 -3.49
C ARG A 174 -2.42 -17.72 -4.37
N LEU A 175 -2.97 -18.40 -5.37
CA LEU A 175 -2.19 -19.19 -6.31
C LEU A 175 -1.30 -18.30 -7.20
N GLN A 176 -1.83 -17.18 -7.67
CA GLN A 176 -1.06 -16.20 -8.42
C GLN A 176 -0.04 -15.48 -7.53
N LEU A 177 -0.43 -15.10 -6.31
CA LEU A 177 0.52 -14.53 -5.33
C LEU A 177 1.69 -15.47 -5.07
N ARG A 178 1.44 -16.76 -4.85
CA ARG A 178 2.50 -17.77 -4.70
C ARG A 178 3.41 -17.84 -5.92
N HIS A 179 2.82 -17.83 -7.13
CA HIS A 179 3.59 -17.83 -8.39
C HIS A 179 4.49 -16.58 -8.49
N LEU A 180 3.92 -15.39 -8.24
CA LEU A 180 4.67 -14.12 -8.29
C LEU A 180 5.83 -14.10 -7.27
N VAL A 181 5.58 -14.55 -6.04
CA VAL A 181 6.63 -14.63 -5.01
C VAL A 181 7.74 -15.60 -5.42
N ALA A 182 7.37 -16.82 -5.85
CA ALA A 182 8.34 -17.85 -6.20
C ALA A 182 9.21 -17.46 -7.42
N THR A 183 8.62 -16.78 -8.40
CA THR A 183 9.28 -16.44 -9.66
C THR A 183 10.01 -15.10 -9.60
N TYR A 184 9.39 -14.08 -9.02
CA TYR A 184 9.86 -12.69 -9.13
C TYR A 184 10.25 -12.04 -7.79
N GLY A 185 9.97 -12.68 -6.66
CA GLY A 185 10.17 -12.10 -5.32
C GLY A 185 11.62 -11.72 -4.98
N LYS A 186 12.61 -12.17 -5.78
CA LYS A 186 14.02 -11.74 -5.66
C LYS A 186 14.32 -10.44 -6.44
N ASN A 187 13.44 -10.05 -7.35
CA ASN A 187 13.63 -8.92 -8.26
C ASN A 187 12.72 -7.72 -7.92
N ILE A 188 11.56 -7.99 -7.32
CA ILE A 188 10.58 -6.98 -6.91
C ILE A 188 9.86 -7.47 -5.64
N GLU A 189 9.62 -6.56 -4.70
CA GLU A 189 8.87 -6.89 -3.48
C GLU A 189 7.38 -7.12 -3.79
N ILE A 190 6.82 -8.23 -3.32
CA ILE A 190 5.40 -8.56 -3.47
C ILE A 190 4.69 -8.24 -2.15
N LEU A 191 3.85 -7.21 -2.17
CA LEU A 191 2.99 -6.81 -1.07
C LEU A 191 1.57 -7.32 -1.33
N ALA A 192 1.14 -8.33 -0.58
CA ALA A 192 -0.20 -8.87 -0.73
C ALA A 192 -1.24 -7.95 -0.07
N GLY A 193 -2.31 -7.62 -0.80
CA GLY A 193 -3.38 -6.74 -0.29
C GLY A 193 -4.77 -7.12 -0.77
N SER A 194 -5.78 -6.51 -0.19
CA SER A 194 -7.21 -6.73 -0.37
C SER A 194 -7.80 -7.89 0.44
N GLY A 195 -8.67 -7.54 1.37
CA GLY A 195 -9.42 -8.49 2.19
C GLY A 195 -8.59 -9.25 3.23
N ILE A 196 -7.35 -8.81 3.48
CA ILE A 196 -6.48 -9.42 4.49
C ILE A 196 -6.86 -8.91 5.89
N ASN A 197 -6.99 -9.84 6.84
CA ASN A 197 -7.36 -9.57 8.22
C ASN A 197 -6.77 -10.64 9.17
N ASP A 198 -7.06 -10.52 10.47
CA ASP A 198 -6.58 -11.41 11.52
C ASP A 198 -6.96 -12.89 11.33
N LEU A 199 -8.05 -13.18 10.62
CA LEU A 199 -8.53 -14.56 10.43
C LEU A 199 -7.86 -15.28 9.26
N ASN A 200 -7.31 -14.55 8.28
CA ASN A 200 -6.80 -15.15 7.05
C ASN A 200 -5.31 -14.89 6.79
N VAL A 201 -4.69 -13.92 7.46
CA VAL A 201 -3.31 -13.51 7.17
C VAL A 201 -2.31 -14.65 7.35
N ARG A 202 -2.44 -15.46 8.40
CA ARG A 202 -1.55 -16.58 8.67
C ARG A 202 -1.60 -17.63 7.54
N GLY A 203 -2.80 -18.04 7.15
CA GLY A 203 -2.97 -19.00 6.05
C GLY A 203 -2.46 -18.45 4.72
N LEU A 204 -2.71 -17.16 4.44
CA LEU A 204 -2.18 -16.51 3.24
C LEU A 204 -0.65 -16.55 3.19
N ILE A 205 0.03 -16.17 4.26
CA ILE A 205 1.50 -16.19 4.36
C ILE A 205 2.02 -17.60 4.13
N GLN A 206 1.48 -18.59 4.81
CA GLN A 206 1.90 -20.00 4.70
C GLN A 206 1.69 -20.57 3.29
N GLU A 207 0.56 -20.24 2.63
CA GLU A 207 0.25 -20.76 1.31
C GLU A 207 1.03 -20.06 0.18
N THR A 208 1.40 -18.80 0.37
CA THR A 208 1.96 -17.97 -0.71
C THR A 208 3.45 -17.66 -0.55
N GLY A 209 3.97 -17.70 0.67
CA GLY A 209 5.33 -17.27 0.98
C GLY A 209 5.53 -15.75 0.93
N VAL A 210 4.47 -14.94 0.90
CA VAL A 210 4.61 -13.47 0.94
C VAL A 210 5.24 -13.02 2.25
N LEU A 211 6.17 -12.09 2.18
CA LEU A 211 6.83 -11.47 3.33
C LEU A 211 6.26 -10.09 3.67
N GLN A 212 5.27 -9.63 2.91
CA GLN A 212 4.65 -8.33 3.12
C GLN A 212 3.13 -8.43 2.94
N VAL A 213 2.39 -7.89 3.89
CA VAL A 213 0.92 -7.92 3.89
C VAL A 213 0.35 -6.54 4.18
N HIS A 214 -0.71 -6.18 3.45
CA HIS A 214 -1.40 -4.89 3.52
C HIS A 214 -2.82 -5.09 4.00
N SER A 215 -3.21 -4.36 5.05
CA SER A 215 -4.57 -4.41 5.61
C SER A 215 -5.06 -3.02 6.00
N SER A 216 -6.34 -2.76 5.77
CA SER A 216 -6.97 -1.54 6.26
C SER A 216 -7.38 -1.63 7.75
N CYS A 217 -7.43 -2.82 8.33
CA CYS A 217 -8.00 -3.04 9.67
C CYS A 217 -9.29 -2.26 9.90
N HIS A 218 -10.11 -2.16 8.86
CA HIS A 218 -11.20 -1.24 8.66
C HIS A 218 -12.28 -1.34 9.75
N GLY A 219 -12.65 -0.19 10.30
CA GLY A 219 -13.77 0.01 11.21
C GLY A 219 -14.63 1.21 10.79
N TRP A 220 -15.68 1.44 11.56
CA TRP A 220 -16.61 2.55 11.36
C TRP A 220 -16.73 3.38 12.61
N ARG A 221 -16.77 4.70 12.48
CA ARG A 221 -17.03 5.63 13.56
C ARG A 221 -18.22 6.50 13.22
N MET A 222 -19.12 6.68 14.21
CA MET A 222 -20.30 7.52 14.08
C MET A 222 -19.91 8.99 13.96
N ASP A 223 -20.54 9.68 13.04
CA ASP A 223 -20.53 11.14 12.94
C ASP A 223 -21.98 11.66 12.98
N GLN A 224 -22.33 12.35 14.06
CA GLN A 224 -23.67 12.88 14.27
C GLN A 224 -24.01 13.99 13.29
N THR A 225 -23.02 14.60 12.64
CA THR A 225 -23.19 15.71 11.70
C THR A 225 -23.30 15.26 10.26
N ALA A 226 -23.15 13.96 9.97
CA ALA A 226 -23.23 13.41 8.62
C ALA A 226 -24.61 13.57 7.97
N GLN A 227 -25.65 13.80 8.75
CA GLN A 227 -27.02 13.94 8.26
C GLN A 227 -27.79 15.04 9.01
N GLY A 228 -28.37 15.98 8.28
CA GLY A 228 -29.33 16.96 8.77
C GLY A 228 -30.78 16.51 8.51
N SER A 229 -31.76 17.46 8.62
CA SER A 229 -33.18 17.17 8.37
C SER A 229 -33.42 16.82 6.89
N ASP A 230 -32.82 17.56 5.97
CA ASP A 230 -33.08 17.45 4.53
C ASP A 230 -31.83 17.21 3.68
N VAL A 231 -30.66 17.07 4.31
CA VAL A 231 -29.39 16.85 3.62
C VAL A 231 -28.61 15.69 4.25
N SER A 232 -27.86 14.95 3.41
CA SER A 232 -26.97 13.88 3.87
C SER A 232 -25.63 13.98 3.14
N TYR A 233 -24.55 13.86 3.90
CA TYR A 233 -23.18 13.71 3.42
C TYR A 233 -22.62 12.30 3.65
N GLY A 234 -23.50 11.38 4.09
CA GLY A 234 -23.13 9.95 4.21
C GLY A 234 -22.83 9.35 2.83
N TYR A 235 -21.71 8.65 2.71
CA TYR A 235 -21.31 7.95 1.50
C TYR A 235 -21.52 6.43 1.58
N ALA A 236 -21.87 5.93 2.74
CA ALA A 236 -22.15 4.52 2.98
C ALA A 236 -23.64 4.27 3.17
N ASP A 237 -24.10 3.06 2.90
CA ASP A 237 -25.51 2.68 2.96
C ASP A 237 -25.93 2.05 4.29
N GLY A 238 -27.24 2.02 4.52
CA GLY A 238 -27.86 1.34 5.66
C GLY A 238 -27.37 1.86 7.00
N ARG A 239 -26.98 0.94 7.89
CA ARG A 239 -26.51 1.28 9.25
C ARG A 239 -25.25 2.15 9.29
N TYR A 240 -24.51 2.25 8.19
CA TYR A 240 -23.29 3.02 8.08
C TYR A 240 -23.49 4.42 7.50
N SER A 241 -24.72 4.80 7.11
CA SER A 241 -25.04 6.07 6.45
C SER A 241 -24.65 7.33 7.25
N ARG A 242 -24.40 7.19 8.56
CA ARG A 242 -23.92 8.25 9.45
C ARG A 242 -22.54 7.96 10.03
N MET A 243 -21.76 7.14 9.37
CA MET A 243 -20.44 6.73 9.83
C MET A 243 -19.39 7.01 8.78
N PHE A 244 -18.15 7.12 9.21
CA PHE A 244 -16.99 7.20 8.33
C PHE A 244 -15.95 6.14 8.70
N GLU A 245 -15.11 5.82 7.74
CA GLU A 245 -14.09 4.78 7.86
C GLU A 245 -12.95 5.23 8.76
N VAL A 246 -12.46 4.32 9.58
CA VAL A 246 -11.28 4.49 10.46
C VAL A 246 -10.51 3.18 10.55
N VAL A 247 -9.25 3.24 10.96
CA VAL A 247 -8.51 2.07 11.44
C VAL A 247 -9.06 1.67 12.81
N SER A 248 -9.62 0.46 12.91
CA SER A 248 -10.09 -0.11 14.17
C SER A 248 -8.91 -0.60 15.01
N SER A 249 -8.67 0.00 16.16
CA SER A 249 -7.60 -0.40 17.08
C SER A 249 -7.72 -1.87 17.51
N GLU A 250 -8.93 -2.38 17.69
CA GLU A 250 -9.18 -3.78 18.07
C GLU A 250 -8.77 -4.74 16.93
N LYS A 251 -9.21 -4.47 15.70
CA LYS A 251 -8.84 -5.28 14.53
C LYS A 251 -7.35 -5.20 14.25
N LEU A 252 -6.77 -4.01 14.34
CA LEU A 252 -5.34 -3.77 14.16
C LEU A 252 -4.51 -4.61 15.15
N LYS A 253 -4.86 -4.59 16.43
CA LYS A 253 -4.18 -5.37 17.45
C LYS A 253 -4.21 -6.88 17.15
N ARG A 254 -5.38 -7.42 16.78
CA ARG A 254 -5.51 -8.83 16.39
C ARG A 254 -4.72 -9.15 15.13
N PHE A 255 -4.78 -8.28 14.11
CA PHE A 255 -4.05 -8.46 12.86
C PHE A 255 -2.53 -8.49 13.08
N LEU A 256 -1.97 -7.51 13.81
CA LEU A 256 -0.54 -7.48 14.11
C LEU A 256 -0.09 -8.67 14.97
N SER A 257 -0.96 -9.17 15.88
CA SER A 257 -0.68 -10.41 16.59
C SER A 257 -0.62 -11.61 15.65
N ALA A 258 -1.59 -11.76 14.76
CA ALA A 258 -1.65 -12.88 13.81
C ALA A 258 -0.46 -12.88 12.82
N VAL A 259 0.06 -11.69 12.46
CA VAL A 259 1.28 -11.57 11.65
C VAL A 259 2.50 -12.07 12.42
N ARG A 260 2.70 -11.63 13.68
CA ARG A 260 3.80 -12.13 14.53
C ARG A 260 3.74 -13.63 14.77
N ASP A 261 2.54 -14.17 14.98
CA ASP A 261 2.36 -15.63 15.15
C ASP A 261 2.74 -16.41 13.89
N ALA A 262 2.56 -15.81 12.70
CA ALA A 262 2.98 -16.42 11.43
C ALA A 262 4.52 -16.40 11.25
N GLU A 263 5.21 -15.38 11.77
CA GLU A 263 6.68 -15.31 11.75
C GLU A 263 7.32 -16.45 12.57
N MET A 264 6.83 -16.68 13.78
CA MET A 264 7.39 -17.71 14.69
C MET A 264 7.31 -19.13 14.10
N VAL A 265 6.32 -19.42 13.25
CA VAL A 265 6.17 -20.74 12.62
C VAL A 265 7.12 -20.93 11.43
N ASN A 266 7.52 -19.84 10.77
CA ASN A 266 8.46 -19.90 9.65
C ASN A 266 9.92 -20.06 10.11
N ASP A 267 10.26 -19.64 11.34
CA ASP A 267 11.59 -19.79 11.91
C ASP A 267 11.87 -21.23 12.42
N ASP A 268 10.81 -22.03 12.62
CA ASP A 268 10.91 -23.41 13.11
C ASP A 268 10.85 -24.48 11.96
N ALA A 269 10.71 -24.07 10.69
CA ALA A 269 10.57 -24.94 9.53
C ALA A 269 11.81 -24.91 8.61
#